data_c91442ca388da0f3302201f5652cdfda
#
_entry.id   c91442ca388da0f3302201f5652cdfda
#
_cell.length_a   1.000
_cell.length_b   1.000
_cell.length_c   1.000
_cell.angle_alpha   90.00
_cell.angle_beta   90.00
_cell.angle_gamma   90.00
#
_symmetry.space_group_name_H-M   'P 1'
#
loop_
_entity.id
_entity.type
_entity.pdbx_description
1 polymer ?
#
loop_
_entity_poly.entity_id
_entity_poly.type
_entity_poly.pdbx_seq_one_letter_code
_entity_poly.pdbx_strand_id
1 'polypeptide(L)'
;SNTGGQASKSSPTGAVAKFAAAGKRTKKKDLGLMAMSYGYVYVAQVAMGADMNQLLKAVNEAEAYHGPSLIIAYAPCINHGIKMNQAQMEIKKAVEAGYWQLYRYNPENEVPLTVDSKDPTASYQDFIKGENRYASLIRQFPAEAEKLFDRAEHESAKRLAMYKKLAGKE
;
A
#
# COMPACT_ATOMS: atom_id res chain seq x y z
N SER A 1 -10.92 1.02 -3.00
CA SER A 1 -12.02 1.29 -3.95
C SER A 1 -12.74 2.57 -3.56
N ASN A 2 -13.44 3.15 -4.51
CA ASN A 2 -14.26 4.33 -4.29
C ASN A 2 -15.73 3.94 -4.03
N THR A 3 -16.59 4.92 -3.91
CA THR A 3 -18.03 4.74 -3.80
C THR A 3 -18.56 3.81 -4.91
N GLY A 4 -19.32 2.78 -4.55
CA GLY A 4 -19.89 1.81 -5.48
C GLY A 4 -18.96 0.66 -5.88
N GLY A 5 -17.78 0.52 -5.28
CA GLY A 5 -16.87 -0.61 -5.50
C GLY A 5 -16.26 -0.67 -6.91
N GLN A 6 -16.06 0.48 -7.55
CA GLN A 6 -15.49 0.57 -8.89
C GLN A 6 -13.96 0.48 -8.86
N ALA A 7 -13.35 -0.02 -9.94
CA ALA A 7 -11.92 0.08 -10.16
C ALA A 7 -11.49 1.54 -10.32
N SER A 8 -10.38 1.89 -9.71
CA SER A 8 -9.76 3.21 -9.81
C SER A 8 -8.27 3.09 -10.15
N LYS A 9 -7.60 4.21 -10.40
CA LYS A 9 -6.13 4.21 -10.55
C LYS A 9 -5.42 3.74 -9.28
N SER A 10 -6.07 3.83 -8.11
CA SER A 10 -5.56 3.33 -6.82
C SER A 10 -5.90 1.88 -6.52
N SER A 11 -6.74 1.21 -7.33
CA SER A 11 -6.96 -0.23 -7.19
C SER A 11 -5.68 -0.99 -7.55
N PRO A 12 -5.26 -1.97 -6.75
CA PRO A 12 -4.04 -2.74 -7.04
C PRO A 12 -4.19 -3.63 -8.27
N THR A 13 -3.07 -4.04 -8.85
CA THR A 13 -3.01 -5.04 -9.90
C THR A 13 -3.64 -6.35 -9.43
N GLY A 14 -4.45 -6.99 -10.26
CA GLY A 14 -5.17 -8.23 -9.95
C GLY A 14 -6.45 -8.07 -9.14
N ALA A 15 -6.73 -6.90 -8.55
CA ALA A 15 -7.96 -6.70 -7.79
C ALA A 15 -9.19 -6.68 -8.69
N VAL A 16 -10.20 -7.47 -8.34
CA VAL A 16 -11.53 -7.48 -8.98
C VAL A 16 -12.37 -6.34 -8.41
N ALA A 17 -12.99 -5.59 -9.29
CA ALA A 17 -13.92 -4.51 -8.96
C ALA A 17 -14.85 -4.26 -10.15
N LYS A 18 -15.89 -3.43 -9.99
CA LYS A 18 -16.69 -2.96 -11.13
C LYS A 18 -15.74 -2.33 -12.17
N PHE A 19 -15.95 -2.62 -13.44
CA PHE A 19 -15.12 -2.27 -14.60
C PHE A 19 -13.72 -2.96 -14.65
N ALA A 20 -13.48 -3.92 -13.78
CA ALA A 20 -12.29 -4.77 -13.78
C ALA A 20 -12.63 -6.20 -13.32
N ALA A 21 -13.63 -6.82 -13.97
CA ALA A 21 -14.13 -8.16 -13.60
C ALA A 21 -13.06 -9.25 -13.73
N ALA A 22 -12.19 -9.16 -14.74
CA ALA A 22 -11.06 -10.08 -14.96
C ALA A 22 -9.75 -9.59 -14.29
N GLY A 23 -9.86 -8.85 -13.20
CA GLY A 23 -8.74 -8.26 -12.49
C GLY A 23 -8.16 -7.00 -13.15
N LYS A 24 -7.74 -6.05 -12.34
CA LYS A 24 -7.11 -4.84 -12.84
C LYS A 24 -5.73 -5.13 -13.42
N ARG A 25 -5.49 -4.72 -14.66
CA ARG A 25 -4.25 -4.98 -15.41
C ARG A 25 -3.19 -3.88 -15.29
N THR A 26 -3.51 -2.73 -14.72
CA THR A 26 -2.57 -1.61 -14.59
C THR A 26 -2.10 -1.46 -13.15
N LYS A 27 -0.87 -0.94 -12.98
CA LYS A 27 -0.29 -0.65 -11.66
C LYS A 27 -1.18 0.23 -10.81
N LYS A 28 -1.09 0.04 -9.50
CA LYS A 28 -1.64 0.98 -8.52
C LYS A 28 -0.92 2.32 -8.65
N LYS A 29 -1.70 3.42 -8.68
CA LYS A 29 -1.16 4.78 -8.53
C LYS A 29 -0.40 4.90 -7.21
N ASP A 30 0.78 5.49 -7.26
CA ASP A 30 1.56 5.86 -6.09
C ASP A 30 1.29 7.32 -5.74
N LEU A 31 0.32 7.54 -4.85
CA LEU A 31 -0.08 8.87 -4.45
C LEU A 31 1.01 9.58 -3.65
N GLY A 32 1.74 8.84 -2.81
CA GLY A 32 2.82 9.41 -2.02
C GLY A 32 3.95 9.92 -2.88
N LEU A 33 4.42 9.12 -3.83
CA LEU A 33 5.46 9.53 -4.77
C LEU A 33 5.04 10.75 -5.62
N MET A 34 3.77 10.81 -6.02
CA MET A 34 3.22 11.98 -6.71
C MET A 34 3.27 13.23 -5.82
N ALA A 35 2.91 13.11 -4.54
CA ALA A 35 2.97 14.24 -3.61
C ALA A 35 4.41 14.67 -3.30
N MET A 36 5.33 13.72 -3.16
CA MET A 36 6.76 14.01 -2.98
C MET A 36 7.35 14.82 -4.15
N SER A 37 6.84 14.63 -5.39
CA SER A 37 7.33 15.34 -6.57
C SER A 37 7.07 16.86 -6.54
N TYR A 38 6.19 17.34 -5.67
CA TYR A 38 5.99 18.78 -5.44
C TYR A 38 7.19 19.43 -4.71
N GLY A 39 7.99 18.67 -3.95
CA GLY A 39 9.18 19.14 -3.26
C GLY A 39 8.94 19.95 -1.98
N TYR A 40 7.69 20.26 -1.64
CA TYR A 40 7.31 21.05 -0.46
C TYR A 40 6.16 20.43 0.34
N VAL A 41 5.82 19.16 0.09
CA VAL A 41 4.75 18.45 0.80
C VAL A 41 5.38 17.41 1.72
N TYR A 42 5.05 17.46 3.03
CA TYR A 42 5.33 16.33 3.91
C TYR A 42 4.45 15.15 3.54
N VAL A 43 5.02 13.96 3.43
CA VAL A 43 4.26 12.75 3.05
C VAL A 43 4.58 11.60 3.98
N ALA A 44 3.55 10.96 4.53
CA ALA A 44 3.73 9.72 5.29
C ALA A 44 2.76 8.63 4.81
N GLN A 45 3.25 7.41 4.73
CA GLN A 45 2.43 6.22 4.52
C GLN A 45 2.48 5.35 5.76
N VAL A 46 1.31 5.13 6.37
CA VAL A 46 1.17 4.59 7.72
C VAL A 46 0.18 3.43 7.79
N ALA A 47 0.27 2.63 8.85
CA ALA A 47 -0.63 1.51 9.10
C ALA A 47 -0.80 1.28 10.61
N MET A 48 -1.92 1.70 11.18
CA MET A 48 -2.20 1.67 12.62
C MET A 48 -2.01 0.28 13.24
N GLY A 49 -2.53 -0.76 12.61
CA GLY A 49 -2.43 -2.13 13.14
C GLY A 49 -1.05 -2.77 13.02
N ALA A 50 -0.14 -2.16 12.24
CA ALA A 50 1.21 -2.69 12.04
C ALA A 50 2.24 -2.01 12.95
N ASP A 51 2.22 -0.67 13.00
CA ASP A 51 3.17 0.10 13.80
C ASP A 51 2.53 1.42 14.28
N MET A 52 2.07 1.40 15.54
CA MET A 52 1.47 2.56 16.17
C MET A 52 2.49 3.68 16.44
N ASN A 53 3.74 3.33 16.75
CA ASN A 53 4.78 4.31 17.03
C ASN A 53 5.14 5.08 15.75
N GLN A 54 5.23 4.38 14.62
CA GLN A 54 5.45 5.01 13.32
C GLN A 54 4.30 5.97 12.96
N LEU A 55 3.06 5.56 13.20
CA LEU A 55 1.89 6.43 12.99
C LEU A 55 1.97 7.70 13.85
N LEU A 56 2.21 7.58 15.17
CA LEU A 56 2.30 8.72 16.07
C LEU A 56 3.45 9.66 15.68
N LYS A 57 4.59 9.09 15.29
CA LYS A 57 5.71 9.88 14.82
C LYS A 57 5.38 10.65 13.53
N ALA A 58 4.72 9.99 12.58
CA ALA A 58 4.29 10.62 11.34
C ALA A 58 3.29 11.77 11.57
N VAL A 59 2.35 11.60 12.50
CA VAL A 59 1.38 12.66 12.86
C VAL A 59 2.08 13.84 13.49
N ASN A 60 2.97 13.61 14.47
CA ASN A 60 3.72 14.68 15.15
C ASN A 60 4.62 15.45 14.16
N GLU A 61 5.31 14.75 13.26
CA GLU A 61 6.12 15.39 12.23
C GLU A 61 5.26 16.20 11.24
N ALA A 62 4.10 15.67 10.86
CA ALA A 62 3.16 16.36 9.96
C ALA A 62 2.56 17.63 10.59
N GLU A 63 2.31 17.62 11.91
CA GLU A 63 1.81 18.78 12.66
C GLU A 63 2.89 19.85 12.81
N ALA A 64 4.13 19.44 13.06
CA ALA A 64 5.25 20.35 13.22
C ALA A 64 5.74 20.96 11.88
N TYR A 65 5.42 20.35 10.75
CA TYR A 65 5.87 20.80 9.43
C TYR A 65 5.15 22.08 8.98
N HIS A 66 5.88 23.12 8.62
CA HIS A 66 5.34 24.42 8.18
C HIS A 66 4.89 24.42 6.70
N GLY A 67 4.16 23.42 6.28
CA GLY A 67 3.68 23.28 4.91
C GLY A 67 2.54 22.28 4.78
N PRO A 68 2.08 21.99 3.57
CA PRO A 68 1.04 20.99 3.38
C PRO A 68 1.57 19.59 3.73
N SER A 69 0.75 18.82 4.45
CA SER A 69 1.05 17.46 4.88
C SER A 69 0.03 16.46 4.37
N LEU A 70 0.49 15.31 3.87
CA LEU A 70 -0.32 14.21 3.39
C LEU A 70 0.01 12.93 4.15
N ILE A 71 -0.94 12.43 4.93
CA ILE A 71 -0.85 11.12 5.58
C ILE A 71 -1.74 10.12 4.85
N ILE A 72 -1.15 9.05 4.33
CA ILE A 72 -1.82 7.97 3.61
C ILE A 72 -1.91 6.76 4.53
N ALA A 73 -3.08 6.54 5.12
CA ALA A 73 -3.32 5.43 6.04
C ALA A 73 -3.94 4.22 5.33
N TYR A 74 -3.44 3.02 5.64
CA TYR A 74 -4.10 1.80 5.18
C TYR A 74 -5.38 1.56 5.97
N ALA A 75 -6.51 1.49 5.25
CA ALA A 75 -7.81 1.20 5.82
C ALA A 75 -8.42 -0.03 5.13
N PRO A 76 -8.61 -1.15 5.83
CA PRO A 76 -9.34 -2.29 5.28
C PRO A 76 -10.82 -1.94 5.09
N CYS A 77 -11.46 -2.63 4.15
CA CYS A 77 -12.85 -2.37 3.78
C CYS A 77 -13.64 -3.68 3.77
N ILE A 78 -14.92 -3.64 4.14
CA ILE A 78 -15.82 -4.79 4.07
C ILE A 78 -15.91 -5.39 2.66
N ASN A 79 -15.76 -4.57 1.61
CA ASN A 79 -15.71 -5.02 0.23
C ASN A 79 -14.48 -5.90 -0.10
N HIS A 80 -13.45 -5.90 0.76
CA HIS A 80 -12.32 -6.82 0.65
C HIS A 80 -12.67 -8.24 1.13
N GLY A 81 -13.84 -8.43 1.73
CA GLY A 81 -14.32 -9.72 2.23
C GLY A 81 -13.71 -10.16 3.56
N ILE A 82 -13.12 -9.23 4.31
CA ILE A 82 -12.52 -9.49 5.61
C ILE A 82 -13.55 -9.33 6.75
N LYS A 83 -13.28 -9.99 7.87
CA LYS A 83 -14.01 -9.78 9.11
C LYS A 83 -13.51 -8.49 9.78
N MET A 84 -14.38 -7.50 9.96
CA MET A 84 -13.97 -6.17 10.46
C MET A 84 -13.43 -6.18 11.89
N ASN A 85 -13.80 -7.15 12.71
CA ASN A 85 -13.18 -7.33 14.04
C ASN A 85 -11.71 -7.77 13.97
N GLN A 86 -11.23 -8.20 12.81
CA GLN A 86 -9.83 -8.55 12.55
C GLN A 86 -9.10 -7.48 11.72
N ALA A 87 -9.70 -6.30 11.52
CA ALA A 87 -9.17 -5.26 10.66
C ALA A 87 -7.72 -4.87 10.99
N GLN A 88 -7.38 -4.74 12.28
CA GLN A 88 -6.02 -4.39 12.70
C GLN A 88 -5.01 -5.50 12.37
N MET A 89 -5.42 -6.76 12.49
CA MET A 89 -4.58 -7.89 12.10
C MET A 89 -4.35 -7.95 10.58
N GLU A 90 -5.37 -7.63 9.79
CA GLU A 90 -5.22 -7.55 8.33
C GLU A 90 -4.29 -6.39 7.91
N ILE A 91 -4.34 -5.26 8.59
CA ILE A 91 -3.40 -4.15 8.40
C ILE A 91 -1.96 -4.62 8.68
N LYS A 92 -1.74 -5.33 9.79
CA LYS A 92 -0.43 -5.90 10.13
C LYS A 92 0.07 -6.87 9.07
N LYS A 93 -0.75 -7.83 8.67
CA LYS A 93 -0.42 -8.78 7.60
C LYS A 93 -0.05 -8.10 6.28
N ALA A 94 -0.75 -7.03 5.91
CA ALA A 94 -0.46 -6.26 4.70
C ALA A 94 0.97 -5.67 4.72
N VAL A 95 1.43 -5.22 5.88
CA VAL A 95 2.78 -4.69 6.05
C VAL A 95 3.81 -5.81 6.08
N GLU A 96 3.57 -6.89 6.84
CA GLU A 96 4.45 -8.05 6.94
C GLU A 96 4.65 -8.76 5.60
N ALA A 97 3.62 -8.78 4.74
CA ALA A 97 3.69 -9.31 3.38
C ALA A 97 4.32 -8.35 2.36
N GLY A 98 4.71 -7.15 2.77
CA GLY A 98 5.22 -6.13 1.85
C GLY A 98 4.18 -5.56 0.88
N TYR A 99 2.90 -5.85 1.08
CA TYR A 99 1.80 -5.29 0.29
C TYR A 99 1.62 -3.79 0.54
N TRP A 100 1.85 -3.33 1.78
CA TRP A 100 1.81 -1.95 2.21
C TRP A 100 3.12 -1.57 2.88
N GLN A 101 3.84 -0.57 2.32
CA GLN A 101 5.11 -0.08 2.85
C GLN A 101 4.86 1.12 3.77
N LEU A 102 5.64 1.22 4.85
CA LEU A 102 5.64 2.35 5.76
C LEU A 102 6.82 3.25 5.45
N TYR A 103 6.57 4.55 5.35
CA TYR A 103 7.62 5.56 5.14
C TYR A 103 7.16 6.94 5.59
N ARG A 104 8.12 7.84 5.76
CA ARG A 104 7.93 9.27 6.00
C ARG A 104 8.87 10.04 5.07
N TYR A 105 8.37 11.10 4.51
CA TYR A 105 9.12 12.02 3.66
C TYR A 105 8.96 13.43 4.20
N ASN A 106 10.07 14.04 4.63
CA ASN A 106 10.14 15.43 5.02
C ASN A 106 11.11 16.15 4.08
N PRO A 107 10.64 17.07 3.24
CA PRO A 107 11.49 17.76 2.25
C PRO A 107 12.57 18.65 2.88
N GLU A 108 12.47 18.99 4.18
CA GLU A 108 13.46 19.81 4.90
C GLU A 108 14.66 19.00 5.40
N ASN A 109 14.58 17.66 5.37
CA ASN A 109 15.69 16.81 5.80
C ASN A 109 16.75 16.67 4.71
N GLU A 110 18.01 16.49 5.11
CA GLU A 110 19.13 16.20 4.20
C GLU A 110 18.86 14.94 3.35
N VAL A 111 18.33 13.87 3.97
CA VAL A 111 17.77 12.70 3.29
C VAL A 111 16.27 12.72 3.51
N PRO A 112 15.47 13.22 2.55
CA PRO A 112 14.06 13.48 2.78
C PRO A 112 13.23 12.24 3.08
N LEU A 113 13.53 11.09 2.45
CA LEU A 113 12.74 9.86 2.59
C LEU A 113 13.34 8.94 3.65
N THR A 114 12.50 8.55 4.61
CA THR A 114 12.80 7.49 5.59
C THR A 114 11.88 6.30 5.34
N VAL A 115 12.43 5.15 4.99
CA VAL A 115 11.67 3.89 4.90
C VAL A 115 11.64 3.25 6.27
N ASP A 116 10.42 3.15 6.83
CA ASP A 116 10.16 2.58 8.17
C ASP A 116 9.85 1.08 8.09
N SER A 117 9.38 0.58 6.95
CA SER A 117 9.15 -0.84 6.72
C SER A 117 10.44 -1.65 6.82
N LYS A 118 10.35 -2.78 7.50
CA LYS A 118 11.32 -3.87 7.40
C LYS A 118 11.12 -4.64 6.08
N ASP A 119 12.04 -5.53 5.76
CA ASP A 119 11.84 -6.48 4.68
C ASP A 119 10.64 -7.40 4.97
N PRO A 120 9.87 -7.79 3.93
CA PRO A 120 8.74 -8.68 4.10
C PRO A 120 9.14 -9.99 4.79
N THR A 121 8.33 -10.41 5.76
CA THR A 121 8.53 -11.64 6.54
C THR A 121 7.42 -12.67 6.28
N ALA A 122 6.39 -12.28 5.53
CA ALA A 122 5.25 -13.12 5.17
C ALA A 122 5.07 -13.18 3.64
N SER A 123 4.37 -14.22 3.17
CA SER A 123 4.07 -14.39 1.75
C SER A 123 3.08 -13.33 1.26
N TYR A 124 3.48 -12.61 0.21
CA TYR A 124 2.62 -11.64 -0.47
C TYR A 124 1.37 -12.33 -1.07
N GLN A 125 1.57 -13.47 -1.71
CA GLN A 125 0.49 -14.20 -2.36
C GLN A 125 -0.51 -14.77 -1.37
N ASP A 126 -0.06 -15.28 -0.21
CA ASP A 126 -0.97 -15.79 0.82
C ASP A 126 -1.82 -14.66 1.41
N PHE A 127 -1.22 -13.47 1.59
CA PHE A 127 -1.96 -12.30 2.03
C PHE A 127 -3.08 -11.92 1.04
N ILE A 128 -2.75 -11.75 -0.25
CA ILE A 128 -3.76 -11.31 -1.23
C ILE A 128 -4.85 -12.38 -1.46
N LYS A 129 -4.52 -13.67 -1.42
CA LYS A 129 -5.49 -14.77 -1.54
C LYS A 129 -6.50 -14.80 -0.39
N GLY A 130 -6.16 -14.23 0.75
CA GLY A 130 -7.06 -14.02 1.89
C GLY A 130 -8.16 -12.97 1.64
N GLU A 131 -7.98 -12.07 0.68
CA GLU A 131 -8.96 -11.02 0.36
C GLU A 131 -9.88 -11.43 -0.80
N ASN A 132 -11.20 -11.23 -0.61
CA ASN A 132 -12.19 -11.66 -1.59
C ASN A 132 -12.02 -11.06 -2.98
N ARG A 133 -11.50 -9.83 -3.08
CA ARG A 133 -11.23 -9.15 -4.36
C ARG A 133 -10.15 -9.85 -5.21
N TYR A 134 -9.34 -10.72 -4.62
CA TYR A 134 -8.36 -11.56 -5.33
C TYR A 134 -8.84 -13.01 -5.41
N ALA A 135 -9.40 -13.56 -4.33
CA ALA A 135 -9.93 -14.91 -4.32
C ALA A 135 -11.05 -15.13 -5.35
N SER A 136 -11.85 -14.10 -5.66
CA SER A 136 -12.84 -14.14 -6.73
C SER A 136 -12.22 -14.26 -8.13
N LEU A 137 -11.05 -13.68 -8.34
CA LEU A 137 -10.33 -13.81 -9.61
C LEU A 137 -9.85 -15.24 -9.85
N ILE A 138 -9.32 -15.89 -8.80
CA ILE A 138 -8.89 -17.30 -8.88
C ILE A 138 -10.05 -18.20 -9.31
N ARG A 139 -11.25 -17.97 -8.76
CA ARG A 139 -12.44 -18.79 -9.08
C ARG A 139 -12.95 -18.57 -10.50
N GLN A 140 -12.86 -17.35 -11.03
CA GLN A 140 -13.46 -17.00 -12.33
C GLN A 140 -12.45 -17.06 -13.47
N PHE A 141 -11.19 -16.69 -13.24
CA PHE A 141 -10.15 -16.56 -14.24
C PHE A 141 -8.80 -17.06 -13.70
N PRO A 142 -8.62 -18.36 -13.42
CA PRO A 142 -7.44 -18.88 -12.72
C PRO A 142 -6.12 -18.58 -13.44
N ALA A 143 -6.06 -18.72 -14.77
CA ALA A 143 -4.85 -18.45 -15.55
C ALA A 143 -4.46 -16.95 -15.56
N GLU A 144 -5.44 -16.05 -15.54
CA GLU A 144 -5.19 -14.61 -15.43
C GLU A 144 -4.80 -14.23 -13.99
N ALA A 145 -5.39 -14.92 -12.97
CA ALA A 145 -5.08 -14.69 -11.58
C ALA A 145 -3.59 -14.92 -11.30
N GLU A 146 -3.05 -16.06 -11.72
CA GLU A 146 -1.64 -16.41 -11.54
C GLU A 146 -0.72 -15.31 -12.10
N LYS A 147 -0.90 -14.94 -13.37
CA LYS A 147 -0.11 -13.90 -14.04
C LYS A 147 -0.18 -12.54 -13.34
N LEU A 148 -1.40 -12.15 -12.92
CA LEU A 148 -1.60 -10.85 -12.29
C LEU A 148 -1.08 -10.81 -10.85
N PHE A 149 -1.10 -11.93 -10.13
CA PHE A 149 -0.58 -12.00 -8.77
C PHE A 149 0.95 -11.98 -8.75
N ASP A 150 1.61 -12.71 -9.63
CA ASP A 150 3.07 -12.66 -9.79
C ASP A 150 3.52 -11.24 -10.17
N ARG A 151 2.78 -10.62 -11.06
CA ARG A 151 3.04 -9.23 -11.45
C ARG A 151 2.84 -8.27 -10.28
N ALA A 152 1.76 -8.42 -9.48
CA ALA A 152 1.46 -7.57 -8.34
C ALA A 152 2.55 -7.67 -7.26
N GLU A 153 3.02 -8.89 -6.97
CA GLU A 153 4.12 -9.16 -6.05
C GLU A 153 5.42 -8.50 -6.51
N HIS A 154 5.77 -8.69 -7.78
CA HIS A 154 6.95 -8.07 -8.38
C HIS A 154 6.88 -6.53 -8.38
N GLU A 155 5.71 -5.96 -8.68
CA GLU A 155 5.48 -4.51 -8.61
C GLU A 155 5.64 -3.97 -7.18
N SER A 156 5.24 -4.75 -6.16
CA SER A 156 5.41 -4.38 -4.76
C SER A 156 6.87 -4.43 -4.32
N ALA A 157 7.59 -5.48 -4.68
CA ALA A 157 9.02 -5.62 -4.41
C ALA A 157 9.84 -4.49 -5.08
N LYS A 158 9.55 -4.19 -6.34
CA LYS A 158 10.17 -3.06 -7.06
C LYS A 158 9.90 -1.71 -6.39
N ARG A 159 8.69 -1.51 -5.88
CA ARG A 159 8.33 -0.27 -5.19
C ARG A 159 9.12 -0.11 -3.90
N LEU A 160 9.24 -1.17 -3.09
CA LEU A 160 10.04 -1.15 -1.87
C LEU A 160 11.52 -0.88 -2.18
N ALA A 161 12.08 -1.54 -3.19
CA ALA A 161 13.46 -1.31 -3.63
C ALA A 161 13.68 0.15 -4.08
N MET A 162 12.74 0.71 -4.83
CA MET A 162 12.77 2.13 -5.23
C MET A 162 12.76 3.07 -4.02
N TYR A 163 11.91 2.83 -3.03
CA TYR A 163 11.88 3.64 -1.80
C TYR A 163 13.18 3.53 -1.01
N LYS A 164 13.75 2.32 -0.89
CA LYS A 164 15.05 2.13 -0.24
C LYS A 164 16.15 2.91 -0.95
N LYS A 165 16.20 2.86 -2.28
CA LYS A 165 17.16 3.63 -3.08
C LYS A 165 17.00 5.14 -2.88
N LEU A 166 15.76 5.65 -2.89
CA LEU A 166 15.48 7.07 -2.62
C LEU A 166 15.85 7.49 -1.19
N ALA A 167 15.84 6.56 -0.23
CA ALA A 167 16.24 6.77 1.15
C ALA A 167 17.76 6.59 1.37
N GLY A 168 18.56 6.40 0.32
CA GLY A 168 20.00 6.15 0.43
C GLY A 168 20.35 4.81 1.09
N LYS A 169 19.43 3.85 1.08
CA LYS A 169 19.61 2.48 1.58
C LYS A 169 19.74 1.56 0.37
N GLU A 170 20.96 1.22 -0.01
CA GLU A 170 21.23 0.17 -1.01
C GLU A 170 21.15 -1.23 -0.40
#